data_6b0b58a854789abed70b080265cc1282
#
_entry.id   6b0b58a854789abed70b080265cc1282
#
_cell.length_a   1.000
_cell.length_b   1.000
_cell.length_c   1.000
_cell.angle_alpha   90.00
_cell.angle_beta   90.00
_cell.angle_gamma   90.00
#
_symmetry.space_group_name_H-M   'P 1'
#
loop_
_entity.id
_entity.type
_entity.pdbx_description
1 polymer ?
#
loop_
_entity_poly.entity_id
_entity_poly.type
_entity_poly.pdbx_seq_one_letter_code
_entity_poly.pdbx_strand_id
1 'polypeptide(L)'
;NGGSLDQGLLKKMIDEDLAKPEAEQRGANRVFMDAMVASAIKSTARALELGMRKDQIIISTKMSGVQEMVYCYSTLAKLTDQPLHLGLTEAGMGDKGIIASTSALSLLLNQGIGDTIRVSLTPEPGAPRSREVRISQQVLQSLGLRFFLPQVTACPGCGRTTSVTFQELAQETTEYLAKQMPQWKAQGYEGVESMHVAVMG
;
A
#
# COMPACT_ATOMS: atom_id res chain seq x y z
N ASN A 1 -1.29 1.25 14.90
CA ASN A 1 0.03 1.82 14.71
C ASN A 1 0.93 1.37 15.86
N GLY A 2 2.17 0.89 15.55
CA GLY A 2 3.10 0.37 16.55
C GLY A 2 3.35 1.33 17.72
N GLY A 3 3.45 2.63 17.47
CA GLY A 3 3.65 3.65 18.48
C GLY A 3 2.44 3.92 19.41
N SER A 4 1.26 3.38 19.09
CA SER A 4 0.03 3.52 19.88
C SER A 4 -0.49 2.19 20.43
N LEU A 5 0.34 1.15 20.41
CA LEU A 5 -0.01 -0.15 20.99
C LEU A 5 -0.14 -0.04 22.51
N ASP A 6 -1.16 -0.69 23.08
CA ASP A 6 -1.34 -0.78 24.52
C ASP A 6 -0.15 -1.47 25.19
N GLN A 7 0.53 -0.73 26.06
CA GLN A 7 1.75 -1.21 26.72
C GLN A 7 1.48 -2.34 27.72
N GLY A 8 0.30 -2.37 28.32
CA GLY A 8 -0.11 -3.45 29.21
C GLY A 8 -0.27 -4.77 28.47
N LEU A 9 -0.92 -4.73 27.28
CA LEU A 9 -1.05 -5.88 26.42
C LEU A 9 0.32 -6.38 25.94
N LEU A 10 1.17 -5.47 25.47
CA LEU A 10 2.51 -5.82 25.00
C LEU A 10 3.35 -6.46 26.09
N LYS A 11 3.40 -5.84 27.27
CA LYS A 11 4.14 -6.36 28.43
C LYS A 11 3.66 -7.77 28.79
N LYS A 12 2.35 -7.97 28.93
CA LYS A 12 1.77 -9.27 29.21
C LYS A 12 2.23 -10.34 28.23
N MET A 13 2.19 -10.04 26.92
CA MET A 13 2.58 -10.99 25.88
C MET A 13 4.09 -11.27 25.86
N ILE A 14 4.91 -10.29 26.22
CA ILE A 14 6.36 -10.48 26.42
C ILE A 14 6.62 -11.39 27.60
N ASP A 15 5.99 -11.13 28.76
CA ASP A 15 6.16 -11.92 29.96
C ASP A 15 5.72 -13.38 29.74
N GLU A 16 4.62 -13.60 29.02
CA GLU A 16 4.15 -14.94 28.62
C GLU A 16 5.13 -15.66 27.66
N ASP A 17 5.81 -14.94 26.78
CA ASP A 17 6.81 -15.51 25.85
C ASP A 17 8.10 -15.87 26.59
N LEU A 18 8.57 -15.01 27.50
CA LEU A 18 9.76 -15.24 28.33
C LEU A 18 9.59 -16.35 29.34
N ALA A 19 8.36 -16.64 29.75
CA ALA A 19 8.06 -17.78 30.66
C ALA A 19 8.22 -19.15 29.98
N LYS A 20 8.35 -19.20 28.65
CA LYS A 20 8.55 -20.42 27.87
C LYS A 20 10.02 -20.86 27.91
N PRO A 21 10.31 -22.14 27.64
CA PRO A 21 11.67 -22.58 27.34
C PRO A 21 12.29 -21.75 26.21
N GLU A 22 13.57 -21.43 26.29
CA GLU A 22 14.28 -20.58 25.34
C GLU A 22 14.07 -21.02 23.86
N ALA A 23 14.07 -22.33 23.63
CA ALA A 23 13.83 -22.89 22.29
C ALA A 23 12.42 -22.64 21.72
N GLU A 24 11.46 -22.29 22.60
CA GLU A 24 10.04 -22.02 22.21
C GLU A 24 9.70 -20.51 22.21
N GLN A 25 10.64 -19.66 22.62
CA GLN A 25 10.45 -18.22 22.61
C GLN A 25 10.45 -17.69 21.20
N ARG A 26 9.47 -16.85 20.88
CA ARG A 26 9.29 -16.25 19.54
C ARG A 26 10.18 -15.02 19.31
N GLY A 27 10.66 -14.42 20.38
CA GLY A 27 11.45 -13.21 20.37
C GLY A 27 10.61 -11.92 20.28
N ALA A 28 11.20 -10.82 20.76
CA ALA A 28 10.51 -9.55 20.97
C ALA A 28 9.80 -8.99 19.74
N ASN A 29 10.42 -9.05 18.55
CA ASN A 29 9.82 -8.53 17.33
C ASN A 29 8.57 -9.32 16.94
N ARG A 30 8.62 -10.65 17.06
CA ARG A 30 7.45 -11.49 16.75
C ARG A 30 6.32 -11.26 17.75
N VAL A 31 6.64 -11.17 19.02
CA VAL A 31 5.65 -10.89 20.08
C VAL A 31 5.01 -9.52 19.87
N PHE A 32 5.79 -8.52 19.46
CA PHE A 32 5.26 -7.18 19.12
C PHE A 32 4.26 -7.24 17.97
N MET A 33 4.58 -7.95 16.89
CA MET A 33 3.65 -8.12 15.76
C MET A 33 2.37 -8.86 16.16
N ASP A 34 2.50 -9.92 16.95
CA ASP A 34 1.36 -10.66 17.48
C ASP A 34 0.49 -9.79 18.41
N ALA A 35 1.11 -8.92 19.22
CA ALA A 35 0.39 -7.96 20.05
C ALA A 35 -0.38 -6.91 19.22
N MET A 36 0.19 -6.46 18.10
CA MET A 36 -0.50 -5.57 17.15
C MET A 36 -1.76 -6.23 16.59
N VAL A 37 -1.67 -7.48 16.16
CA VAL A 37 -2.81 -8.25 15.66
C VAL A 37 -3.84 -8.46 16.77
N ALA A 38 -3.42 -8.90 17.95
CA ALA A 38 -4.31 -9.12 19.09
C ALA A 38 -5.02 -7.84 19.54
N SER A 39 -4.33 -6.70 19.52
CA SER A 39 -4.91 -5.39 19.81
C SER A 39 -6.02 -5.03 18.83
N ALA A 40 -5.80 -5.25 17.53
CA ALA A 40 -6.79 -4.99 16.49
C ALA A 40 -8.06 -5.84 16.68
N ILE A 41 -7.91 -7.15 16.90
CA ILE A 41 -9.03 -8.08 17.11
C ILE A 41 -9.80 -7.73 18.40
N LYS A 42 -9.10 -7.48 19.51
CA LYS A 42 -9.75 -7.08 20.78
C LYS A 42 -10.50 -5.76 20.67
N SER A 43 -9.91 -4.77 19.99
CA SER A 43 -10.56 -3.46 19.79
C SER A 43 -11.80 -3.59 18.91
N THR A 44 -11.75 -4.42 17.88
CA THR A 44 -12.90 -4.72 17.02
C THR A 44 -14.02 -5.40 17.81
N ALA A 45 -13.71 -6.44 18.57
CA ALA A 45 -14.68 -7.11 19.44
C ALA A 45 -15.34 -6.12 20.41
N ARG A 46 -14.53 -5.28 21.06
CA ARG A 46 -15.05 -4.28 22.00
C ARG A 46 -15.94 -3.24 21.34
N ALA A 47 -15.60 -2.81 20.12
CA ALA A 47 -16.44 -1.87 19.36
C ALA A 47 -17.82 -2.48 19.04
N LEU A 48 -17.86 -3.74 18.63
CA LEU A 48 -19.10 -4.49 18.38
C LEU A 48 -19.95 -4.66 19.66
N GLU A 49 -19.31 -5.01 20.79
CA GLU A 49 -19.99 -5.09 22.10
C GLU A 49 -20.63 -3.76 22.51
N LEU A 50 -20.00 -2.65 22.16
CA LEU A 50 -20.51 -1.29 22.42
C LEU A 50 -21.58 -0.82 21.42
N GLY A 51 -21.98 -1.66 20.48
CA GLY A 51 -23.07 -1.40 19.55
C GLY A 51 -22.65 -0.83 18.20
N MET A 52 -21.34 -0.79 17.86
CA MET A 52 -20.93 -0.50 16.48
C MET A 52 -21.37 -1.64 15.56
N ARG A 53 -21.84 -1.28 14.36
CA ARG A 53 -22.16 -2.27 13.34
C ARG A 53 -20.88 -2.71 12.61
N LYS A 54 -20.89 -3.92 12.07
CA LYS A 54 -19.74 -4.46 11.30
C LYS A 54 -19.36 -3.56 10.11
N ASP A 55 -20.34 -2.96 9.45
CA ASP A 55 -20.14 -2.08 8.29
C ASP A 55 -19.56 -0.68 8.65
N GLN A 56 -19.38 -0.40 9.93
CA GLN A 56 -18.76 0.85 10.42
C GLN A 56 -17.30 0.68 10.85
N ILE A 57 -16.74 -0.52 10.72
CA ILE A 57 -15.40 -0.83 11.20
C ILE A 57 -14.47 -1.16 10.02
N ILE A 58 -13.34 -0.50 9.98
CA ILE A 58 -12.19 -0.84 9.14
C ILE A 58 -10.95 -0.94 10.01
N ILE A 59 -10.12 -1.95 9.75
CA ILE A 59 -8.95 -2.24 10.59
C ILE A 59 -7.67 -1.78 9.87
N SER A 60 -6.75 -1.22 10.66
CA SER A 60 -5.42 -0.86 10.17
C SER A 60 -4.35 -1.16 11.23
N THR A 61 -3.37 -2.00 10.89
CA THR A 61 -2.20 -2.34 11.72
C THR A 61 -0.92 -1.83 11.07
N LYS A 62 -0.75 -0.50 11.06
CA LYS A 62 0.39 0.13 10.38
C LYS A 62 1.70 -0.16 11.09
N MET A 63 2.66 -0.64 10.31
CA MET A 63 4.05 -0.91 10.70
C MET A 63 4.99 -0.06 9.84
N SER A 64 6.22 0.14 10.31
CA SER A 64 7.25 0.87 9.54
C SER A 64 8.14 -0.04 8.70
N GLY A 65 8.20 -1.33 9.02
CA GLY A 65 8.90 -2.34 8.25
C GLY A 65 7.98 -3.09 7.28
N VAL A 66 8.51 -3.43 6.09
CA VAL A 66 7.76 -4.14 5.05
C VAL A 66 7.36 -5.55 5.54
N GLN A 67 8.30 -6.30 6.10
CA GLN A 67 8.06 -7.67 6.53
C GLN A 67 7.08 -7.74 7.70
N GLU A 68 7.21 -6.82 8.65
CA GLU A 68 6.30 -6.69 9.79
C GLU A 68 4.88 -6.34 9.32
N MET A 69 4.75 -5.43 8.36
CA MET A 69 3.45 -5.09 7.79
C MET A 69 2.81 -6.30 7.10
N VAL A 70 3.57 -6.99 6.25
CA VAL A 70 3.09 -8.19 5.54
C VAL A 70 2.64 -9.26 6.54
N TYR A 71 3.43 -9.51 7.58
CA TYR A 71 3.07 -10.46 8.63
C TYR A 71 1.76 -10.09 9.34
N CYS A 72 1.64 -8.85 9.81
CA CYS A 72 0.47 -8.40 10.56
C CYS A 72 -0.82 -8.51 9.73
N TYR A 73 -0.82 -8.01 8.50
CA TYR A 73 -2.02 -8.04 7.65
C TYR A 73 -2.34 -9.44 7.13
N SER A 74 -1.34 -10.26 6.79
CA SER A 74 -1.58 -11.66 6.40
C SER A 74 -2.14 -12.50 7.55
N THR A 75 -1.78 -12.15 8.79
CA THR A 75 -2.35 -12.79 9.99
C THR A 75 -3.76 -12.30 10.24
N LEU A 76 -4.00 -10.99 10.17
CA LEU A 76 -5.34 -10.40 10.36
C LEU A 76 -6.34 -10.93 9.34
N ALA A 77 -5.97 -11.02 8.07
CA ALA A 77 -6.86 -11.50 7.01
C ALA A 77 -7.39 -12.93 7.24
N LYS A 78 -6.72 -13.71 8.10
CA LYS A 78 -7.17 -15.05 8.51
C LYS A 78 -8.08 -15.03 9.73
N LEU A 79 -8.13 -13.94 10.47
CA LEU A 79 -8.79 -13.81 11.78
C LEU A 79 -10.04 -12.93 11.77
N THR A 80 -10.26 -12.19 10.69
CA THR A 80 -11.38 -11.24 10.60
C THR A 80 -11.86 -11.06 9.16
N ASP A 81 -13.15 -10.83 9.00
CA ASP A 81 -13.81 -10.45 7.74
C ASP A 81 -13.95 -8.93 7.62
N GLN A 82 -13.40 -8.15 8.55
CA GLN A 82 -13.46 -6.70 8.50
C GLN A 82 -12.56 -6.16 7.39
N PRO A 83 -12.99 -5.10 6.67
CA PRO A 83 -12.14 -4.44 5.69
C PRO A 83 -10.80 -3.99 6.28
N LEU A 84 -9.74 -4.17 5.50
CA LEU A 84 -8.37 -3.84 5.89
C LEU A 84 -7.86 -2.60 5.15
N HIS A 85 -7.43 -1.59 5.92
CA HIS A 85 -6.78 -0.40 5.39
C HIS A 85 -5.26 -0.56 5.45
N LEU A 86 -4.65 -0.81 4.29
CA LEU A 86 -3.20 -1.01 4.19
C LEU A 86 -2.45 0.31 4.17
N GLY A 87 -1.30 0.32 4.83
CA GLY A 87 -0.38 1.45 4.76
C GLY A 87 0.88 1.22 5.59
N LEU A 88 2.03 1.49 4.99
CA LEU A 88 3.29 1.57 5.72
C LEU A 88 3.36 2.94 6.41
N THR A 89 3.76 2.99 7.68
CA THR A 89 4.04 4.24 8.38
C THR A 89 5.53 4.54 8.33
N GLU A 90 5.90 5.82 8.32
CA GLU A 90 7.32 6.22 8.34
C GLU A 90 8.17 5.60 7.22
N ALA A 91 7.58 5.45 6.04
CA ALA A 91 8.24 4.79 4.91
C ALA A 91 9.52 5.50 4.46
N GLY A 92 9.59 6.81 4.67
CA GLY A 92 10.71 7.67 4.30
C GLY A 92 10.37 8.69 3.21
N MET A 93 11.39 9.41 2.78
CA MET A 93 11.30 10.45 1.75
C MET A 93 11.73 9.89 0.38
N GLY A 94 11.21 10.47 -0.69
CA GLY A 94 11.64 10.18 -2.06
C GLY A 94 11.53 8.71 -2.43
N ASP A 95 12.51 8.22 -3.17
CA ASP A 95 12.52 6.85 -3.71
C ASP A 95 12.48 5.78 -2.62
N LYS A 96 13.16 6.00 -1.49
CA LYS A 96 13.12 5.06 -0.36
C LYS A 96 11.70 4.80 0.11
N GLY A 97 10.94 5.88 0.32
CA GLY A 97 9.55 5.78 0.77
C GLY A 97 8.63 5.15 -0.26
N ILE A 98 8.83 5.49 -1.53
CA ILE A 98 8.07 4.93 -2.66
C ILE A 98 8.33 3.43 -2.77
N ILE A 99 9.59 3.01 -2.80
CA ILE A 99 9.98 1.60 -2.93
C ILE A 99 9.43 0.79 -1.75
N ALA A 100 9.63 1.25 -0.51
CA ALA A 100 9.14 0.55 0.67
C ALA A 100 7.62 0.41 0.68
N SER A 101 6.89 1.49 0.38
CA SER A 101 5.42 1.47 0.31
C SER A 101 4.92 0.56 -0.81
N THR A 102 5.51 0.65 -2.00
CA THR A 102 5.15 -0.19 -3.14
C THR A 102 5.39 -1.66 -2.84
N SER A 103 6.55 -2.00 -2.25
CA SER A 103 6.88 -3.39 -1.88
C SER A 103 5.87 -3.96 -0.90
N ALA A 104 5.58 -3.24 0.19
CA ALA A 104 4.64 -3.70 1.21
C ALA A 104 3.21 -3.88 0.68
N LEU A 105 2.72 -2.89 -0.08
CA LEU A 105 1.38 -2.92 -0.66
C LEU A 105 1.25 -4.03 -1.71
N SER A 106 2.24 -4.17 -2.60
CA SER A 106 2.19 -5.16 -3.67
C SER A 106 2.18 -6.61 -3.15
N LEU A 107 2.96 -6.89 -2.10
CA LEU A 107 2.99 -8.22 -1.47
C LEU A 107 1.63 -8.63 -0.89
N LEU A 108 0.87 -7.69 -0.34
CA LEU A 108 -0.44 -7.94 0.24
C LEU A 108 -1.55 -7.94 -0.81
N LEU A 109 -1.58 -6.92 -1.66
CA LEU A 109 -2.60 -6.78 -2.71
C LEU A 109 -2.57 -7.95 -3.70
N ASN A 110 -1.39 -8.49 -4.02
CA ASN A 110 -1.26 -9.67 -4.88
C ASN A 110 -1.81 -10.96 -4.24
N GLN A 111 -1.99 -10.96 -2.92
CA GLN A 111 -2.66 -12.04 -2.18
C GLN A 111 -4.17 -11.79 -1.99
N GLY A 112 -4.72 -10.73 -2.56
CA GLY A 112 -6.11 -10.33 -2.34
C GLY A 112 -6.37 -9.70 -0.98
N ILE A 113 -5.32 -9.25 -0.26
CA ILE A 113 -5.42 -8.64 1.06
C ILE A 113 -5.41 -7.12 0.93
N GLY A 114 -6.45 -6.46 1.43
CA GLY A 114 -6.58 -5.02 1.50
C GLY A 114 -7.73 -4.47 0.67
N ASP A 115 -8.55 -3.62 1.29
CA ASP A 115 -9.73 -3.01 0.69
C ASP A 115 -9.49 -1.54 0.37
N THR A 116 -8.67 -0.87 1.15
CA THR A 116 -8.21 0.49 0.91
C THR A 116 -6.72 0.61 1.19
N ILE A 117 -6.06 1.55 0.54
CA ILE A 117 -4.61 1.75 0.69
C ILE A 117 -4.26 3.21 0.97
N ARG A 118 -3.15 3.42 1.63
CA ARG A 118 -2.51 4.71 1.81
C ARG A 118 -1.01 4.60 1.64
N VAL A 119 -0.46 5.42 0.77
CA VAL A 119 0.97 5.74 0.74
C VAL A 119 1.22 6.93 1.67
N SER A 120 2.22 6.84 2.53
CA SER A 120 2.58 7.89 3.49
C SER A 120 4.07 8.18 3.38
N LEU A 121 4.40 9.28 2.71
CA LEU A 121 5.77 9.72 2.50
C LEU A 121 6.10 10.89 3.42
N THR A 122 7.36 11.01 3.79
CA THR A 122 7.90 12.28 4.29
C THR A 122 7.92 13.25 3.11
N PRO A 123 7.17 14.38 3.16
CA PRO A 123 7.10 15.30 2.03
C PRO A 123 8.45 15.97 1.77
N GLU A 124 8.84 16.04 0.52
CA GLU A 124 9.94 16.89 0.08
C GLU A 124 9.51 18.37 0.18
N PRO A 125 10.43 19.30 0.49
CA PRO A 125 10.10 20.71 0.53
C PRO A 125 9.45 21.18 -0.78
N GLY A 126 8.25 21.75 -0.68
CA GLY A 126 7.48 22.23 -1.84
C GLY A 126 6.76 21.16 -2.65
N ALA A 127 6.91 19.89 -2.35
CA ALA A 127 6.23 18.83 -3.08
C ALA A 127 4.72 18.80 -2.78
N PRO A 128 3.85 18.58 -3.79
CA PRO A 128 2.42 18.53 -3.59
C PRO A 128 2.01 17.26 -2.81
N ARG A 129 1.12 17.40 -1.83
CA ARG A 129 0.59 16.28 -1.04
C ARG A 129 -0.17 15.25 -1.91
N SER A 130 -0.67 15.67 -3.07
CA SER A 130 -1.30 14.78 -4.04
C SER A 130 -0.35 13.73 -4.65
N ARG A 131 0.98 13.86 -4.46
CA ARG A 131 1.98 12.87 -4.91
C ARG A 131 1.70 11.49 -4.33
N GLU A 132 1.33 11.40 -3.05
CA GLU A 132 1.01 10.12 -2.37
C GLU A 132 -0.18 9.41 -3.04
N VAL A 133 -1.19 10.18 -3.45
CA VAL A 133 -2.36 9.65 -4.17
C VAL A 133 -1.95 9.11 -5.55
N ARG A 134 -1.14 9.86 -6.31
CA ARG A 134 -0.65 9.42 -7.61
C ARG A 134 0.17 8.14 -7.52
N ILE A 135 1.04 8.02 -6.52
CA ILE A 135 1.82 6.80 -6.28
C ILE A 135 0.88 5.63 -5.94
N SER A 136 -0.11 5.84 -5.08
CA SER A 136 -1.11 4.81 -4.76
C SER A 136 -1.86 4.33 -6.00
N GLN A 137 -2.26 5.26 -6.88
CA GLN A 137 -2.89 4.94 -8.16
C GLN A 137 -1.95 4.14 -9.07
N GLN A 138 -0.67 4.52 -9.17
CA GLN A 138 0.33 3.79 -9.97
C GLN A 138 0.57 2.37 -9.43
N VAL A 139 0.60 2.18 -8.12
CA VAL A 139 0.72 0.83 -7.51
C VAL A 139 -0.46 -0.04 -7.93
N LEU A 140 -1.69 0.44 -7.79
CA LEU A 140 -2.90 -0.30 -8.16
C LEU A 140 -2.94 -0.61 -9.67
N GLN A 141 -2.52 0.35 -10.48
CA GLN A 141 -2.50 0.25 -11.93
C GLN A 141 -1.43 -0.74 -12.42
N SER A 142 -0.23 -0.69 -11.83
CA SER A 142 0.87 -1.62 -12.13
C SER A 142 0.55 -3.07 -11.75
N LEU A 143 -0.33 -3.27 -10.75
CA LEU A 143 -0.82 -4.59 -10.36
C LEU A 143 -2.07 -5.03 -11.17
N GLY A 144 -2.57 -4.19 -12.08
CA GLY A 144 -3.77 -4.49 -12.86
C GLY A 144 -5.08 -4.52 -12.05
N LEU A 145 -5.06 -3.98 -10.83
CA LEU A 145 -6.21 -4.00 -9.93
C LEU A 145 -7.22 -2.89 -10.22
N ARG A 146 -6.72 -1.72 -10.64
CA ARG A 146 -7.55 -0.56 -10.97
C ARG A 146 -6.81 0.40 -11.89
N PHE A 147 -7.50 0.95 -12.87
CA PHE A 147 -6.94 1.91 -13.81
C PHE A 147 -7.47 3.32 -13.55
N PHE A 148 -6.60 4.31 -13.70
CA PHE A 148 -6.92 5.73 -13.45
C PHE A 148 -6.56 6.62 -14.64
N LEU A 149 -5.50 6.28 -15.36
CA LEU A 149 -4.98 7.00 -16.51
C LEU A 149 -4.48 6.01 -17.56
N PRO A 150 -4.55 6.35 -18.87
CA PRO A 150 -3.89 5.58 -19.90
C PRO A 150 -2.41 5.36 -19.58
N GLN A 151 -1.91 4.18 -19.89
CA GLN A 151 -0.50 3.82 -19.66
C GLN A 151 0.29 3.94 -20.96
N VAL A 152 1.40 4.66 -20.91
CA VAL A 152 2.37 4.72 -21.99
C VAL A 152 3.62 3.95 -21.58
N THR A 153 3.95 2.92 -22.33
CA THR A 153 5.18 2.14 -22.18
C THR A 153 6.16 2.58 -23.27
N ALA A 154 7.33 3.02 -22.87
CA ALA A 154 8.37 3.42 -23.82
C ALA A 154 9.57 2.46 -23.74
N CYS A 155 10.20 2.24 -24.88
CA CYS A 155 11.50 1.57 -24.94
C CYS A 155 12.54 2.40 -24.15
N PRO A 156 13.40 1.77 -23.29
CA PRO A 156 14.44 2.52 -22.58
C PRO A 156 15.58 3.04 -23.48
N GLY A 157 15.55 2.68 -24.76
CA GLY A 157 16.68 2.87 -25.67
C GLY A 157 17.78 1.84 -25.45
N CYS A 158 18.38 1.35 -26.50
CA CYS A 158 19.59 0.50 -26.40
C CYS A 158 20.84 1.36 -26.62
N GLY A 159 22.02 0.85 -26.24
CA GLY A 159 23.30 1.56 -26.38
C GLY A 159 23.69 1.99 -27.82
N ARG A 160 22.88 1.59 -28.80
CA ARG A 160 23.01 1.99 -30.21
C ARG A 160 22.01 3.09 -30.61
N THR A 161 21.08 3.47 -29.73
CA THR A 161 20.08 4.52 -30.02
C THR A 161 20.74 5.87 -29.81
N THR A 162 20.83 6.67 -30.88
CA THR A 162 21.37 8.02 -30.87
C THR A 162 20.31 9.12 -30.85
N SER A 163 19.04 8.76 -31.11
CA SER A 163 17.89 9.68 -31.11
C SER A 163 17.19 9.68 -29.74
N VAL A 164 16.74 10.85 -29.31
CA VAL A 164 15.89 11.05 -28.12
C VAL A 164 14.41 11.18 -28.47
N THR A 165 14.06 11.15 -29.76
CA THR A 165 12.70 11.37 -30.24
C THR A 165 11.67 10.43 -29.61
N PHE A 166 12.02 9.18 -29.33
CA PHE A 166 11.11 8.24 -28.68
C PHE A 166 10.81 8.61 -27.23
N GLN A 167 11.75 9.27 -26.53
CA GLN A 167 11.54 9.78 -25.16
C GLN A 167 10.58 10.96 -25.18
N GLU A 168 10.82 11.91 -26.10
CA GLU A 168 9.95 13.08 -26.31
C GLU A 168 8.54 12.65 -26.71
N LEU A 169 8.43 11.73 -27.67
CA LEU A 169 7.15 11.18 -28.10
C LEU A 169 6.40 10.44 -26.97
N ALA A 170 7.10 9.70 -26.12
CA ALA A 170 6.49 9.03 -24.97
C ALA A 170 5.94 10.04 -23.96
N GLN A 171 6.68 11.11 -23.70
CA GLN A 171 6.22 12.18 -22.81
C GLN A 171 5.00 12.90 -23.41
N GLU A 172 5.09 13.36 -24.66
CA GLU A 172 4.00 14.04 -25.37
C GLU A 172 2.75 13.17 -25.43
N THR A 173 2.91 11.87 -25.74
CA THR A 173 1.80 10.91 -25.76
C THR A 173 1.15 10.80 -24.38
N THR A 174 1.94 10.71 -23.31
CA THR A 174 1.43 10.63 -21.93
C THR A 174 0.61 11.87 -21.57
N GLU A 175 1.14 13.05 -21.87
CA GLU A 175 0.47 14.33 -21.60
C GLU A 175 -0.81 14.48 -22.44
N TYR A 176 -0.76 14.13 -23.73
CA TYR A 176 -1.91 14.16 -24.63
C TYR A 176 -3.04 13.25 -24.14
N LEU A 177 -2.74 12.00 -23.83
CA LEU A 177 -3.74 11.03 -23.34
C LEU A 177 -4.37 11.49 -22.03
N ALA A 178 -3.57 11.97 -21.09
CA ALA A 178 -4.08 12.49 -19.82
C ALA A 178 -5.02 13.69 -20.03
N LYS A 179 -4.72 14.57 -20.99
CA LYS A 179 -5.53 15.74 -21.35
C LYS A 179 -6.82 15.35 -22.07
N GLN A 180 -6.76 14.35 -22.95
CA GLN A 180 -7.92 13.93 -23.76
C GLN A 180 -8.89 13.02 -22.99
N MET A 181 -8.40 12.24 -22.03
CA MET A 181 -9.21 11.27 -21.30
C MET A 181 -10.54 11.84 -20.74
N PRO A 182 -10.58 13.02 -20.09
CA PRO A 182 -11.84 13.58 -19.60
C PRO A 182 -12.84 13.88 -20.73
N GLN A 183 -12.36 14.33 -21.89
CA GLN A 183 -13.20 14.61 -23.03
C GLN A 183 -13.79 13.33 -23.63
N TRP A 184 -12.98 12.29 -23.79
CA TRP A 184 -13.43 10.99 -24.28
C TRP A 184 -14.47 10.37 -23.36
N LYS A 185 -14.27 10.45 -22.03
CA LYS A 185 -15.26 10.01 -21.07
C LYS A 185 -16.58 10.80 -21.18
N ALA A 186 -16.50 12.11 -21.36
CA ALA A 186 -17.68 12.95 -21.57
C ALA A 186 -18.44 12.62 -22.88
N GLN A 187 -17.73 12.10 -23.90
CA GLN A 187 -18.30 11.62 -25.15
C GLN A 187 -18.87 10.18 -25.07
N GLY A 188 -18.76 9.53 -23.90
CA GLY A 188 -19.29 8.19 -23.67
C GLY A 188 -18.32 7.04 -23.99
N TYR A 189 -17.04 7.32 -24.26
CA TYR A 189 -16.05 6.25 -24.41
C TYR A 189 -15.72 5.62 -23.06
N GLU A 190 -15.95 4.32 -22.96
CA GLU A 190 -15.65 3.52 -21.78
C GLU A 190 -14.23 2.92 -21.85
N GLY A 191 -13.63 2.67 -20.68
CA GLY A 191 -12.34 1.98 -20.57
C GLY A 191 -11.13 2.78 -21.02
N VAL A 192 -11.26 4.06 -21.29
CA VAL A 192 -10.15 4.94 -21.74
C VAL A 192 -9.00 4.98 -20.72
N GLU A 193 -9.29 4.84 -19.43
CA GLU A 193 -8.30 4.76 -18.36
C GLU A 193 -7.45 3.48 -18.39
N SER A 194 -7.96 2.41 -19.02
CA SER A 194 -7.25 1.14 -19.16
C SER A 194 -6.50 1.00 -20.48
N MET A 195 -6.48 2.05 -21.29
CA MET A 195 -5.74 2.06 -22.55
C MET A 195 -4.24 1.93 -22.34
N HIS A 196 -3.59 1.09 -23.14
CA HIS A 196 -2.15 0.93 -23.17
C HIS A 196 -1.59 1.36 -24.53
N VAL A 197 -0.59 2.22 -24.52
CA VAL A 197 0.11 2.69 -25.71
C VAL A 197 1.58 2.36 -25.59
N ALA A 198 2.19 1.80 -26.61
CA ALA A 198 3.61 1.51 -26.68
C ALA A 198 4.31 2.48 -27.64
N VAL A 199 5.38 3.11 -27.17
CA VAL A 199 6.29 3.94 -27.98
C VAL A 199 7.61 3.21 -28.07
N MET A 200 7.94 2.74 -29.27
CA MET A 200 9.14 1.97 -29.54
C MET A 200 10.12 2.78 -30.41
N GLY A 201 11.40 2.77 -30.02
CA GLY A 201 12.49 3.43 -30.75
C GLY A 201 13.29 2.47 -31.61
#